data_4abe799f494b0eb8f09a6fe010ef1005
#
_entry.id   4abe799f494b0eb8f09a6fe010ef1005
#
_cell.length_a   1.000
_cell.length_b   1.000
_cell.length_c   1.000
_cell.angle_alpha   90.00
_cell.angle_beta   90.00
_cell.angle_gamma   90.00
#
_symmetry.space_group_name_H-M   'P 1'
#
loop_
_entity.id
_entity.type
_entity.pdbx_description
1 polymer ?
#
loop_
_entity_poly.entity_id
_entity_poly.type
_entity_poly.pdbx_seq_one_letter_code
_entity_poly.pdbx_strand_id
1 'polypeptide(L)'
;MVRNSANELVANQTVTVAVSIANSETGAAVYSETHNNVQTNQNGLVSLTIGDGTVVGGDLADVNWPTAHITTQYTLPDGSSLVSTMPVNAVPYALYADNFSPEALLGAVSAMTDEQKAALKEALGVTGGGGEPTTFTCGTSKMVDAEGHEYETVLIGTQCWTKTNMRSTKDRNGNLFINGMTAASGSYDGYVDSVVYIPTDAAWSEYNSSVTYDEGTFGYYYNWSAAKLVCPAGWHLPSDAEWTTLTDYVSSQSEYRCNGNSSYIAKALASKTTDWSSSSNTCAVGNNPSANNDAGFSAVPAGYCSGSSFHYAGYNAYFWSSSQDSSDDAWYRGLSYSSARVGRLNDYKYDGFSVRCLRD
;
A
#
# COMPACT_ATOMS: atom_id res chain seq x y z
N MET A 1 -11.11 -29.21 4.63
CA MET A 1 -12.12 -29.64 5.62
C MET A 1 -11.99 -31.15 5.75
N VAL A 2 -11.65 -31.65 6.92
CA VAL A 2 -11.40 -33.08 7.17
C VAL A 2 -12.73 -33.79 7.46
N ARG A 3 -12.97 -34.91 6.73
CA ARG A 3 -14.15 -35.74 6.92
C ARG A 3 -13.69 -37.20 7.09
N ASN A 4 -14.40 -38.00 7.88
CA ASN A 4 -14.12 -39.41 8.02
C ASN A 4 -14.65 -40.25 6.84
N SER A 5 -14.44 -41.56 6.87
CA SER A 5 -14.90 -42.48 5.82
C SER A 5 -16.43 -42.54 5.67
N ALA A 6 -17.18 -42.14 6.69
CA ALA A 6 -18.64 -42.00 6.64
C ALA A 6 -19.11 -40.61 6.13
N ASN A 7 -18.20 -39.78 5.65
CA ASN A 7 -18.41 -38.41 5.21
C ASN A 7 -18.86 -37.45 6.33
N GLU A 8 -18.64 -37.80 7.59
CA GLU A 8 -18.93 -36.97 8.74
C GLU A 8 -17.76 -36.00 9.02
N LEU A 9 -18.06 -34.84 9.55
CA LEU A 9 -17.08 -33.80 9.84
C LEU A 9 -16.20 -34.18 11.04
N VAL A 10 -14.88 -34.19 10.87
CA VAL A 10 -13.91 -34.38 11.95
C VAL A 10 -13.67 -33.03 12.62
N ALA A 11 -14.60 -32.65 13.51
CA ALA A 11 -14.59 -31.35 14.18
C ALA A 11 -14.03 -31.46 15.61
N ASN A 12 -13.20 -30.49 16.02
CA ASN A 12 -12.62 -30.38 17.36
C ASN A 12 -11.89 -31.67 17.80
N GLN A 13 -11.20 -32.33 16.87
CA GLN A 13 -10.46 -33.57 17.13
C GLN A 13 -8.98 -33.37 16.85
N THR A 14 -8.16 -34.18 17.54
CA THR A 14 -6.72 -34.23 17.30
C THR A 14 -6.42 -35.19 16.16
N VAL A 15 -5.66 -34.75 15.18
CA VAL A 15 -5.22 -35.56 14.04
C VAL A 15 -3.69 -35.45 13.87
N THR A 16 -3.10 -36.43 13.21
CA THR A 16 -1.73 -36.35 12.71
C THR A 16 -1.78 -36.03 11.22
N VAL A 17 -0.97 -35.11 10.76
CA VAL A 17 -0.91 -34.72 9.34
C VAL A 17 0.50 -34.95 8.82
N ALA A 18 0.65 -35.88 7.88
CA ALA A 18 1.87 -36.00 7.10
C ALA A 18 1.73 -35.17 5.83
N VAL A 19 2.75 -34.38 5.55
CA VAL A 19 2.86 -33.55 4.35
C VAL A 19 4.02 -34.06 3.52
N SER A 20 3.83 -34.25 2.22
CA SER A 20 4.91 -34.53 1.28
C SER A 20 4.77 -33.65 0.05
N ILE A 21 5.90 -33.17 -0.48
CA ILE A 21 5.96 -32.29 -1.62
C ILE A 21 6.79 -32.94 -2.71
N ALA A 22 6.24 -33.00 -3.91
CA ALA A 22 6.91 -33.49 -5.11
C ALA A 22 6.96 -32.37 -6.17
N ASN A 23 7.97 -32.39 -7.05
CA ASN A 23 8.13 -31.39 -8.13
C ASN A 23 7.22 -31.66 -9.37
N SER A 24 6.39 -32.71 -9.31
CA SER A 24 5.35 -33.01 -10.30
C SER A 24 4.26 -33.88 -9.68
N GLU A 25 3.10 -33.99 -10.34
CA GLU A 25 1.93 -34.70 -9.84
C GLU A 25 2.20 -36.18 -9.48
N THR A 26 3.07 -36.85 -10.25
CA THR A 26 3.43 -38.26 -10.07
C THR A 26 4.87 -38.47 -9.63
N GLY A 27 5.58 -37.40 -9.27
CA GLY A 27 6.96 -37.44 -8.86
C GLY A 27 7.17 -38.02 -7.46
N ALA A 28 8.40 -38.48 -7.18
CA ALA A 28 8.80 -38.80 -5.82
C ALA A 28 8.83 -37.54 -4.95
N ALA A 29 8.51 -37.69 -3.67
CA ALA A 29 8.59 -36.58 -2.73
C ALA A 29 10.04 -36.10 -2.60
N VAL A 30 10.26 -34.80 -2.73
CA VAL A 30 11.55 -34.12 -2.53
C VAL A 30 11.66 -33.55 -1.11
N TYR A 31 10.50 -33.38 -0.44
CA TYR A 31 10.41 -32.98 0.96
C TYR A 31 9.24 -33.66 1.64
N SER A 32 9.40 -34.01 2.93
CA SER A 32 8.31 -34.54 3.75
C SER A 32 8.50 -34.22 5.23
N GLU A 33 7.38 -33.93 5.89
CA GLU A 33 7.30 -33.64 7.31
C GLU A 33 6.04 -34.20 7.93
N THR A 34 6.02 -34.33 9.27
CA THR A 34 4.84 -34.76 10.03
C THR A 34 4.51 -33.76 11.12
N HIS A 35 3.25 -33.37 11.20
CA HIS A 35 2.68 -32.57 12.27
C HIS A 35 1.85 -33.48 13.18
N ASN A 36 2.25 -33.56 14.41
CA ASN A 36 1.54 -34.34 15.43
C ASN A 36 0.63 -33.45 16.28
N ASN A 37 -0.45 -34.01 16.79
CA ASN A 37 -1.40 -33.32 17.68
C ASN A 37 -2.05 -32.07 17.10
N VAL A 38 -2.32 -32.09 15.81
CA VAL A 38 -2.99 -30.97 15.12
C VAL A 38 -4.48 -30.98 15.47
N GLN A 39 -5.02 -29.83 15.89
CA GLN A 39 -6.43 -29.69 16.20
C GLN A 39 -7.24 -29.27 14.97
N THR A 40 -8.31 -29.97 14.68
CA THR A 40 -9.35 -29.48 13.76
C THR A 40 -10.26 -28.50 14.51
N ASN A 41 -10.68 -27.42 13.85
CA ASN A 41 -11.67 -26.50 14.44
C ASN A 41 -13.11 -27.06 14.33
N GLN A 42 -14.10 -26.31 14.80
CA GLN A 42 -15.52 -26.69 14.75
C GLN A 42 -16.05 -26.98 13.32
N ASN A 43 -15.36 -26.51 12.29
CA ASN A 43 -15.70 -26.73 10.88
C ASN A 43 -14.80 -27.81 10.23
N GLY A 44 -14.04 -28.57 11.01
CA GLY A 44 -13.12 -29.58 10.53
C GLY A 44 -11.94 -29.01 9.70
N LEU A 45 -11.57 -27.75 9.91
CA LEU A 45 -10.45 -27.13 9.23
C LEU A 45 -9.17 -27.33 10.06
N VAL A 46 -8.06 -27.52 9.35
CA VAL A 46 -6.70 -27.60 9.87
C VAL A 46 -5.90 -26.46 9.25
N SER A 47 -5.06 -25.81 10.04
CA SER A 47 -4.06 -24.85 9.59
C SER A 47 -2.68 -25.37 9.98
N LEU A 48 -1.75 -25.40 9.01
CA LEU A 48 -0.38 -25.85 9.18
C LEU A 48 0.57 -24.85 8.53
N THR A 49 1.76 -24.72 9.10
CA THR A 49 2.89 -24.04 8.44
C THR A 49 3.85 -25.13 7.96
N ILE A 50 4.13 -25.15 6.65
CA ILE A 50 5.13 -26.08 6.09
C ILE A 50 6.51 -25.63 6.57
N GLY A 51 7.29 -26.58 7.06
CA GLY A 51 8.59 -26.35 7.67
C GLY A 51 8.56 -26.34 9.20
N ASP A 52 7.38 -26.24 9.83
CA ASP A 52 7.24 -26.30 11.30
C ASP A 52 7.01 -27.73 11.82
N GLY A 53 6.84 -28.68 10.91
CA GLY A 53 6.67 -30.11 11.26
C GLY A 53 7.99 -30.81 11.60
N THR A 54 7.87 -32.07 12.03
CA THR A 54 9.06 -32.95 12.17
C THR A 54 9.46 -33.44 10.77
N VAL A 55 10.62 -33.04 10.27
CA VAL A 55 11.12 -33.43 8.94
C VAL A 55 11.36 -34.93 8.92
N VAL A 56 10.80 -35.62 7.95
CA VAL A 56 10.92 -37.05 7.70
C VAL A 56 11.92 -37.35 6.59
N GLY A 57 12.03 -36.45 5.61
CA GLY A 57 13.00 -36.60 4.52
C GLY A 57 13.01 -35.39 3.57
N GLY A 58 14.17 -35.24 2.90
CA GLY A 58 14.38 -34.16 1.91
C GLY A 58 14.65 -32.78 2.49
N ASP A 59 14.74 -31.78 1.61
CA ASP A 59 14.95 -30.38 1.96
C ASP A 59 13.93 -29.50 1.21
N LEU A 60 13.38 -28.49 1.88
CA LEU A 60 12.49 -27.50 1.25
C LEU A 60 13.20 -26.70 0.16
N ALA A 61 14.53 -26.59 0.22
CA ALA A 61 15.34 -25.95 -0.81
C ALA A 61 15.31 -26.69 -2.15
N ASP A 62 15.01 -28.01 -2.15
CA ASP A 62 14.93 -28.84 -3.36
C ASP A 62 13.56 -28.78 -4.05
N VAL A 63 12.59 -28.06 -3.46
CA VAL A 63 11.23 -27.93 -3.99
C VAL A 63 11.19 -26.94 -5.15
N ASN A 64 10.75 -27.39 -6.30
CA ASN A 64 10.42 -26.52 -7.43
C ASN A 64 8.95 -26.03 -7.32
N TRP A 65 8.75 -24.99 -6.56
CA TRP A 65 7.43 -24.47 -6.20
C TRP A 65 6.47 -24.22 -7.38
N PRO A 66 6.93 -23.71 -8.55
CA PRO A 66 6.06 -23.50 -9.72
C PRO A 66 5.39 -24.78 -10.25
N THR A 67 5.98 -25.94 -10.03
CA THR A 67 5.46 -27.23 -10.49
C THR A 67 5.13 -28.19 -9.34
N ALA A 68 5.26 -27.72 -8.10
CA ALA A 68 5.11 -28.56 -6.91
C ALA A 68 3.66 -29.04 -6.72
N HIS A 69 3.54 -30.24 -6.19
CA HIS A 69 2.30 -30.84 -5.72
C HIS A 69 2.46 -31.21 -4.25
N ILE A 70 1.50 -30.78 -3.43
CA ILE A 70 1.46 -31.14 -2.02
C ILE A 70 0.48 -32.29 -1.83
N THR A 71 0.95 -33.35 -1.21
CA THR A 71 0.13 -34.45 -0.72
C THR A 71 0.02 -34.33 0.80
N THR A 72 -1.19 -34.28 1.31
CA THR A 72 -1.49 -34.31 2.74
C THR A 72 -2.19 -35.62 3.08
N GLN A 73 -1.68 -36.30 4.10
CA GLN A 73 -2.29 -37.49 4.68
C GLN A 73 -2.70 -37.22 6.12
N TYR A 74 -3.99 -37.26 6.38
CA TYR A 74 -4.55 -37.10 7.73
C TYR A 74 -4.75 -38.47 8.35
N THR A 75 -4.18 -38.72 9.53
CA THR A 75 -4.48 -39.91 10.34
C THR A 75 -5.46 -39.48 11.42
N LEU A 76 -6.64 -40.10 11.42
CA LEU A 76 -7.72 -39.82 12.36
C LEU A 76 -7.54 -40.61 13.68
N PRO A 77 -8.26 -40.23 14.77
CA PRO A 77 -8.18 -40.92 16.04
C PRO A 77 -8.59 -42.40 16.00
N ASP A 78 -9.41 -42.79 15.04
CA ASP A 78 -9.82 -44.20 14.81
C ASP A 78 -8.79 -45.01 14.00
N GLY A 79 -7.66 -44.40 13.63
CA GLY A 79 -6.60 -45.03 12.83
C GLY A 79 -6.85 -45.03 11.33
N SER A 80 -7.99 -44.52 10.86
CA SER A 80 -8.25 -44.35 9.42
C SER A 80 -7.40 -43.19 8.87
N SER A 81 -7.14 -43.22 7.57
CA SER A 81 -6.39 -42.13 6.90
C SER A 81 -7.09 -41.61 5.68
N LEU A 82 -6.91 -40.33 5.43
CA LEU A 82 -7.38 -39.60 4.26
C LEU A 82 -6.19 -38.97 3.55
N VAL A 83 -6.14 -39.10 2.23
CA VAL A 83 -5.06 -38.54 1.42
C VAL A 83 -5.64 -37.55 0.42
N SER A 84 -5.01 -36.42 0.25
CA SER A 84 -5.33 -35.42 -0.76
C SER A 84 -4.07 -34.89 -1.41
N THR A 85 -4.03 -34.87 -2.73
CA THR A 85 -2.95 -34.27 -3.51
C THR A 85 -3.49 -33.11 -4.32
N MET A 86 -2.79 -31.98 -4.29
CA MET A 86 -3.16 -30.77 -5.03
C MET A 86 -1.93 -30.05 -5.56
N PRO A 87 -1.99 -29.41 -6.73
CA PRO A 87 -0.95 -28.52 -7.18
C PRO A 87 -0.80 -27.35 -6.21
N VAL A 88 0.42 -26.91 -5.99
CA VAL A 88 0.68 -25.63 -5.33
C VAL A 88 0.37 -24.53 -6.35
N ASN A 89 -0.83 -23.97 -6.25
CA ASN A 89 -1.13 -22.75 -6.99
C ASN A 89 -0.31 -21.64 -6.35
N ALA A 90 0.74 -21.20 -7.05
CA ALA A 90 1.71 -20.26 -6.54
C ALA A 90 1.03 -19.07 -5.85
N VAL A 91 1.34 -18.86 -4.58
CA VAL A 91 1.21 -17.56 -3.93
C VAL A 91 2.54 -16.86 -4.18
N PRO A 92 2.61 -15.85 -5.05
CA PRO A 92 3.87 -15.36 -5.60
C PRO A 92 4.83 -14.70 -4.62
N TYR A 93 4.50 -14.56 -3.35
CA TYR A 93 5.18 -13.59 -2.48
C TYR A 93 5.86 -14.13 -1.21
N ALA A 94 5.56 -15.33 -0.74
CA ALA A 94 6.07 -15.77 0.57
C ALA A 94 7.46 -16.43 0.53
N LEU A 95 7.93 -16.91 -0.61
CA LEU A 95 9.15 -17.72 -0.71
C LEU A 95 10.43 -16.98 -1.12
N TYR A 96 10.31 -15.76 -1.61
CA TYR A 96 11.47 -14.98 -2.07
C TYR A 96 11.98 -13.94 -1.07
N ALA A 97 11.26 -13.69 0.03
CA ALA A 97 11.62 -12.62 0.94
C ALA A 97 12.79 -12.94 1.89
N ASP A 98 13.02 -14.22 2.23
CA ASP A 98 14.06 -14.57 3.23
C ASP A 98 15.43 -14.97 2.67
N ASN A 99 15.56 -15.24 1.35
CA ASN A 99 16.81 -15.74 0.78
C ASN A 99 17.45 -14.90 -0.32
N PHE A 100 16.88 -13.76 -0.69
CA PHE A 100 17.53 -12.82 -1.58
C PHE A 100 17.81 -11.51 -0.86
N SER A 101 19.03 -11.37 -0.36
CA SER A 101 19.47 -10.02 -0.05
C SER A 101 19.51 -9.22 -1.37
N PRO A 102 19.17 -7.93 -1.36
CA PRO A 102 19.30 -7.06 -2.52
C PRO A 102 20.69 -7.16 -3.18
N GLU A 103 21.72 -7.42 -2.37
CA GLU A 103 23.10 -7.59 -2.80
C GLU A 103 23.30 -8.90 -3.58
N ALA A 104 22.68 -10.01 -3.17
CA ALA A 104 22.77 -11.29 -3.88
C ALA A 104 22.07 -11.23 -5.23
N LEU A 105 20.89 -10.57 -5.30
CA LEU A 105 20.19 -10.34 -6.57
C LEU A 105 21.00 -9.41 -7.49
N LEU A 106 21.55 -8.32 -6.95
CA LEU A 106 22.37 -7.39 -7.69
C LEU A 106 23.65 -8.07 -8.20
N GLY A 107 24.26 -8.94 -7.39
CA GLY A 107 25.40 -9.77 -7.77
C GLY A 107 25.07 -10.74 -8.90
N ALA A 108 23.93 -11.44 -8.82
CA ALA A 108 23.46 -12.36 -9.87
C ALA A 108 23.18 -11.64 -11.18
N VAL A 109 22.48 -10.50 -11.16
CA VAL A 109 22.21 -9.67 -12.35
C VAL A 109 23.50 -9.06 -12.91
N SER A 110 24.44 -8.68 -12.06
CA SER A 110 25.73 -8.12 -12.50
C SER A 110 26.60 -9.16 -13.20
N ALA A 111 26.49 -10.44 -12.82
CA ALA A 111 27.22 -11.56 -13.41
C ALA A 111 26.60 -12.07 -14.73
N MET A 112 25.41 -11.62 -15.11
CA MET A 112 24.75 -11.99 -16.38
C MET A 112 25.44 -11.35 -17.58
N THR A 113 25.46 -12.08 -18.73
CA THR A 113 25.83 -11.49 -20.01
C THR A 113 24.78 -10.49 -20.49
N ASP A 114 25.13 -9.63 -21.44
CA ASP A 114 24.19 -8.64 -21.99
C ASP A 114 22.99 -9.32 -22.68
N GLU A 115 23.19 -10.49 -23.31
CA GLU A 115 22.10 -11.29 -23.88
C GLU A 115 21.18 -11.85 -22.80
N GLN A 116 21.73 -12.31 -21.68
CA GLN A 116 20.93 -12.81 -20.54
C GLN A 116 20.14 -11.67 -19.86
N LYS A 117 20.74 -10.48 -19.74
CA LYS A 117 20.05 -9.29 -19.24
C LYS A 117 18.93 -8.84 -20.18
N ALA A 118 19.16 -8.93 -21.50
CA ALA A 118 18.14 -8.61 -22.51
C ALA A 118 16.96 -9.61 -22.46
N ALA A 119 17.25 -10.92 -22.37
CA ALA A 119 16.22 -11.96 -22.23
C ALA A 119 15.43 -11.83 -20.92
N LEU A 120 16.09 -11.48 -19.82
CA LEU A 120 15.42 -11.22 -18.54
C LEU A 120 14.50 -10.00 -18.62
N LYS A 121 14.95 -8.91 -19.28
CA LYS A 121 14.11 -7.71 -19.51
C LYS A 121 12.87 -8.04 -20.36
N GLU A 122 13.04 -8.84 -21.41
CA GLU A 122 11.94 -9.29 -22.26
C GLU A 122 10.94 -10.17 -21.49
N ALA A 123 11.45 -11.14 -20.72
CA ALA A 123 10.62 -12.03 -19.88
C ALA A 123 9.84 -11.29 -18.79
N LEU A 124 10.40 -10.19 -18.26
CA LEU A 124 9.75 -9.33 -17.27
C LEU A 124 8.84 -8.26 -17.91
N GLY A 125 8.70 -8.25 -19.23
CA GLY A 125 7.89 -7.24 -19.93
C GLY A 125 8.46 -5.82 -19.83
N VAL A 126 9.75 -5.67 -19.49
CA VAL A 126 10.42 -4.37 -19.41
C VAL A 126 10.81 -3.93 -20.82
N THR A 127 9.83 -3.56 -21.64
CA THR A 127 10.04 -2.95 -22.95
C THR A 127 10.28 -1.44 -22.78
N GLY A 128 11.52 -1.05 -22.59
CA GLY A 128 11.90 0.35 -22.48
C GLY A 128 13.36 0.56 -22.85
N GLY A 129 13.58 1.32 -23.93
CA GLY A 129 14.77 1.68 -24.63
C GLY A 129 16.08 1.78 -23.85
N GLY A 130 17.15 1.42 -24.51
CA GLY A 130 18.52 1.50 -24.02
C GLY A 130 18.91 2.92 -23.61
N GLY A 131 18.84 3.13 -22.31
CA GLY A 131 19.48 4.19 -21.58
C GLY A 131 20.08 3.53 -20.35
N GLU A 132 21.27 3.92 -19.94
CA GLU A 132 21.82 3.57 -18.64
C GLU A 132 20.74 3.74 -17.57
N PRO A 133 20.71 2.94 -16.47
CA PRO A 133 19.75 3.14 -15.39
C PRO A 133 19.91 4.58 -14.94
N THR A 134 18.97 5.44 -15.36
CA THR A 134 18.95 6.83 -14.92
C THR A 134 18.75 6.78 -13.42
N THR A 135 19.81 7.12 -12.69
CA THR A 135 19.73 7.22 -11.23
C THR A 135 18.59 8.17 -10.92
N PHE A 136 17.58 7.67 -10.21
CA PHE A 136 16.44 8.51 -9.82
C PHE A 136 16.98 9.69 -9.00
N THR A 137 16.70 10.89 -9.46
CA THR A 137 17.10 12.13 -8.77
C THR A 137 15.85 12.85 -8.32
N CYS A 138 15.64 12.92 -7.01
CA CYS A 138 14.51 13.64 -6.44
C CYS A 138 14.52 15.13 -6.85
N GLY A 139 13.35 15.64 -7.21
CA GLY A 139 13.18 17.00 -7.73
C GLY A 139 13.35 17.12 -9.25
N THR A 140 13.90 16.10 -9.91
CA THR A 140 14.07 16.06 -11.37
C THR A 140 13.35 14.87 -11.98
N SER A 141 13.53 13.67 -11.40
CA SER A 141 12.84 12.46 -11.85
C SER A 141 11.40 12.46 -11.35
N LYS A 142 10.50 11.85 -12.13
CA LYS A 142 9.10 11.68 -11.78
C LYS A 142 8.85 10.28 -11.24
N MET A 143 7.91 10.16 -10.31
CA MET A 143 7.29 8.90 -9.94
C MET A 143 6.22 8.55 -10.98
N VAL A 144 6.06 7.27 -11.31
CA VAL A 144 5.02 6.78 -12.22
C VAL A 144 4.20 5.72 -11.50
N ASP A 145 2.87 5.82 -11.55
CA ASP A 145 1.96 4.84 -10.94
C ASP A 145 1.64 3.67 -11.88
N ALA A 146 0.81 2.74 -11.40
CA ALA A 146 0.41 1.54 -12.14
C ALA A 146 -0.47 1.83 -13.39
N GLU A 147 -0.96 3.05 -13.57
CA GLU A 147 -1.73 3.49 -14.73
C GLU A 147 -0.91 4.37 -15.69
N GLY A 148 0.36 4.63 -15.34
CA GLY A 148 1.25 5.46 -16.14
C GLY A 148 1.13 6.97 -15.87
N HIS A 149 0.41 7.39 -14.83
CA HIS A 149 0.39 8.78 -14.43
C HIS A 149 1.73 9.19 -13.85
N GLU A 150 2.21 10.34 -14.26
CA GLU A 150 3.46 10.93 -13.79
C GLU A 150 3.22 11.93 -12.67
N TYR A 151 4.07 11.87 -11.64
CA TYR A 151 4.05 12.76 -10.48
C TYR A 151 5.42 13.40 -10.31
N GLU A 152 5.47 14.73 -10.33
CA GLU A 152 6.70 15.45 -9.99
C GLU A 152 7.10 15.17 -8.54
N THR A 153 8.39 15.28 -8.27
CA THR A 153 8.95 15.03 -6.94
C THR A 153 9.61 16.26 -6.36
N VAL A 154 9.78 16.28 -5.05
CA VAL A 154 10.47 17.33 -4.31
C VAL A 154 11.29 16.73 -3.17
N LEU A 155 12.51 17.19 -3.01
CA LEU A 155 13.36 16.86 -1.87
C LEU A 155 13.13 17.88 -0.76
N ILE A 156 12.68 17.43 0.41
CA ILE A 156 12.48 18.26 1.59
C ILE A 156 13.27 17.63 2.74
N GLY A 157 14.36 18.27 3.14
CA GLY A 157 15.34 17.64 4.03
C GLY A 157 16.00 16.46 3.34
N THR A 158 15.86 15.28 3.91
CA THR A 158 16.36 14.02 3.35
C THR A 158 15.25 13.18 2.67
N GLN A 159 14.01 13.69 2.65
CA GLN A 159 12.84 12.95 2.18
C GLN A 159 12.41 13.38 0.78
N CYS A 160 12.18 12.40 -0.09
CA CYS A 160 11.70 12.63 -1.45
C CYS A 160 10.19 12.36 -1.55
N TRP A 161 9.41 13.39 -1.77
CA TRP A 161 7.95 13.39 -1.78
C TRP A 161 7.39 13.60 -3.18
N THR A 162 6.18 13.06 -3.45
CA THR A 162 5.39 13.51 -4.60
C THR A 162 4.82 14.90 -4.36
N LYS A 163 4.83 15.77 -5.40
CA LYS A 163 4.32 17.15 -5.33
C LYS A 163 2.82 17.27 -5.57
N THR A 164 2.19 16.23 -6.12
CA THR A 164 0.74 16.19 -6.38
C THR A 164 0.11 14.98 -5.70
N ASN A 165 -1.18 15.05 -5.46
CA ASN A 165 -1.95 13.95 -4.88
C ASN A 165 -2.05 12.78 -5.85
N MET A 166 -2.09 11.55 -5.32
CA MET A 166 -2.31 10.35 -6.11
C MET A 166 -3.68 10.39 -6.81
N ARG A 167 -3.72 9.83 -8.04
CA ARG A 167 -4.94 9.71 -8.86
C ARG A 167 -5.04 8.36 -9.57
N SER A 168 -4.49 7.32 -8.98
CA SER A 168 -4.58 5.95 -9.52
C SER A 168 -5.84 5.25 -9.03
N THR A 169 -6.51 4.56 -9.94
CA THR A 169 -7.62 3.63 -9.62
C THR A 169 -7.12 2.23 -9.31
N LYS A 170 -5.80 2.02 -9.37
CA LYS A 170 -5.14 0.72 -9.16
C LYS A 170 -4.12 0.77 -8.03
N ASP A 171 -3.95 -0.39 -7.41
CA ASP A 171 -2.85 -0.63 -6.49
C ASP A 171 -1.50 -0.76 -7.24
N ARG A 172 -0.41 -0.87 -6.48
CA ARG A 172 0.96 -1.05 -7.02
C ARG A 172 1.14 -2.29 -7.90
N ASN A 173 0.25 -3.27 -7.81
CA ASN A 173 0.29 -4.52 -8.57
C ASN A 173 -0.64 -4.48 -9.81
N GLY A 174 -1.33 -3.37 -10.04
CA GLY A 174 -2.26 -3.19 -11.14
C GLY A 174 -3.69 -3.67 -10.86
N ASN A 175 -4.04 -4.08 -9.63
CA ASN A 175 -5.39 -4.47 -9.27
C ASN A 175 -6.25 -3.22 -9.06
N LEU A 176 -7.48 -3.24 -9.58
CA LEU A 176 -8.43 -2.14 -9.41
C LEU A 176 -8.91 -2.02 -7.96
N PHE A 177 -8.96 -0.81 -7.45
CA PHE A 177 -9.71 -0.49 -6.24
C PHE A 177 -11.22 -0.48 -6.51
N ILE A 178 -11.99 -0.71 -5.46
CA ILE A 178 -13.45 -0.49 -5.51
C ILE A 178 -13.69 1.02 -5.65
N ASN A 179 -14.48 1.43 -6.64
CA ASN A 179 -14.92 2.83 -6.73
C ASN A 179 -16.14 3.04 -5.81
N GLY A 180 -15.92 3.69 -4.67
CA GLY A 180 -16.95 3.93 -3.66
C GLY A 180 -18.10 4.83 -4.14
N MET A 181 -17.88 5.63 -5.21
CA MET A 181 -18.92 6.49 -5.79
C MET A 181 -19.91 5.75 -6.70
N THR A 182 -19.51 4.59 -7.23
CA THR A 182 -20.34 3.80 -8.19
C THR A 182 -20.70 2.43 -7.66
N ALA A 183 -20.08 1.97 -6.58
CA ALA A 183 -20.37 0.70 -5.93
C ALA A 183 -21.79 0.71 -5.33
N ALA A 184 -22.48 -0.43 -5.38
CA ALA A 184 -23.78 -0.55 -4.76
C ALA A 184 -23.69 -0.35 -3.24
N SER A 185 -24.70 0.28 -2.64
CA SER A 185 -24.74 0.47 -1.19
C SER A 185 -24.61 -0.87 -0.45
N GLY A 186 -23.67 -0.96 0.49
CA GLY A 186 -23.36 -2.16 1.27
C GLY A 186 -22.61 -3.25 0.51
N SER A 187 -22.09 -2.98 -0.70
CA SER A 187 -21.29 -3.94 -1.46
C SER A 187 -19.85 -4.06 -1.02
N TYR A 188 -19.37 -3.19 -0.12
CA TYR A 188 -18.02 -3.22 0.44
C TYR A 188 -18.02 -2.75 1.91
N ASP A 189 -16.99 -3.14 2.64
CA ASP A 189 -16.69 -2.66 3.98
C ASP A 189 -15.54 -1.63 3.91
N GLY A 190 -15.85 -0.36 4.16
CA GLY A 190 -14.88 0.74 4.09
C GLY A 190 -13.70 0.62 5.07
N TYR A 191 -13.79 -0.21 6.11
CA TYR A 191 -12.68 -0.47 7.04
C TYR A 191 -11.69 -1.52 6.53
N VAL A 192 -12.15 -2.47 5.71
CA VAL A 192 -11.38 -3.64 5.27
C VAL A 192 -11.04 -3.55 3.79
N ASP A 193 -12.03 -3.24 2.96
CA ASP A 193 -11.87 -3.20 1.51
C ASP A 193 -11.08 -1.97 1.06
N SER A 194 -10.35 -2.10 -0.04
CA SER A 194 -9.57 -1.01 -0.62
C SER A 194 -10.43 -0.19 -1.58
N VAL A 195 -10.82 1.01 -1.14
CA VAL A 195 -11.79 1.87 -1.82
C VAL A 195 -11.14 3.18 -2.25
N VAL A 196 -11.40 3.57 -3.50
CA VAL A 196 -11.10 4.89 -4.03
C VAL A 196 -12.41 5.65 -4.27
N TYR A 197 -12.44 6.93 -3.91
CA TYR A 197 -13.55 7.83 -4.19
C TYR A 197 -13.12 8.82 -5.26
N ILE A 198 -13.76 8.71 -6.43
CA ILE A 198 -13.46 9.52 -7.61
C ILE A 198 -14.55 10.58 -7.74
N PRO A 199 -14.26 11.88 -7.58
CA PRO A 199 -15.27 12.90 -7.66
C PRO A 199 -15.96 12.94 -9.03
N THR A 200 -17.28 13.10 -9.01
CA THR A 200 -18.05 13.57 -10.16
C THR A 200 -18.39 15.04 -9.95
N ASP A 201 -18.62 15.79 -11.02
CA ASP A 201 -18.97 17.21 -10.92
C ASP A 201 -20.17 17.46 -10.00
N ALA A 202 -21.18 16.58 -10.05
CA ALA A 202 -22.37 16.68 -9.21
C ALA A 202 -22.05 16.44 -7.72
N ALA A 203 -21.35 15.35 -7.39
CA ALA A 203 -20.99 15.03 -6.02
C ALA A 203 -20.00 16.04 -5.42
N TRP A 204 -19.11 16.58 -6.25
CA TRP A 204 -18.16 17.61 -5.83
C TRP A 204 -18.85 18.92 -5.52
N SER A 205 -19.71 19.41 -6.45
CA SER A 205 -20.33 20.72 -6.35
C SER A 205 -21.39 20.82 -5.25
N GLU A 206 -21.90 19.72 -4.74
CA GLU A 206 -22.91 19.71 -3.66
C GLU A 206 -22.44 20.47 -2.41
N TYR A 207 -21.16 20.30 -2.03
CA TYR A 207 -20.60 20.93 -0.82
C TYR A 207 -19.38 21.83 -1.11
N ASN A 208 -18.93 21.93 -2.36
CA ASN A 208 -17.70 22.63 -2.74
C ASN A 208 -17.91 23.58 -3.93
N SER A 209 -19.00 24.32 -3.92
CA SER A 209 -19.42 25.16 -5.06
C SER A 209 -18.44 26.29 -5.43
N SER A 210 -17.48 26.62 -4.56
CA SER A 210 -16.49 27.67 -4.80
C SER A 210 -15.22 27.18 -5.50
N VAL A 211 -15.03 25.87 -5.67
CA VAL A 211 -13.85 25.25 -6.27
C VAL A 211 -14.30 24.23 -7.30
N THR A 212 -13.81 24.35 -8.52
CA THR A 212 -14.06 23.38 -9.59
C THR A 212 -13.11 22.20 -9.43
N TYR A 213 -13.63 20.99 -9.52
CA TYR A 213 -12.80 19.79 -9.49
C TYR A 213 -11.93 19.70 -10.74
N ASP A 214 -10.65 19.43 -10.53
CA ASP A 214 -9.68 19.03 -11.54
C ASP A 214 -8.84 17.87 -11.02
N GLU A 215 -8.93 16.74 -11.68
CA GLU A 215 -8.25 15.51 -11.31
C GLU A 215 -6.73 15.67 -11.19
N GLY A 216 -6.13 16.40 -12.12
CA GLY A 216 -4.68 16.64 -12.13
C GLY A 216 -4.21 17.46 -10.94
N THR A 217 -5.07 18.34 -10.42
CA THR A 217 -4.79 19.20 -9.27
C THR A 217 -5.11 18.54 -7.95
N PHE A 218 -6.33 18.01 -7.80
CA PHE A 218 -6.84 17.53 -6.51
C PHE A 218 -6.58 16.04 -6.27
N GLY A 219 -6.44 15.24 -7.34
CA GLY A 219 -6.28 13.78 -7.25
C GLY A 219 -7.55 13.07 -6.79
N TYR A 220 -7.41 11.82 -6.38
CA TYR A 220 -8.50 11.00 -5.83
C TYR A 220 -8.38 10.87 -4.31
N TYR A 221 -9.45 10.33 -3.72
CA TYR A 221 -9.54 10.13 -2.27
C TYR A 221 -9.56 8.63 -1.99
N TYR A 222 -8.76 8.21 -1.05
CA TYR A 222 -8.55 6.81 -0.72
C TYR A 222 -8.96 6.56 0.71
N ASN A 223 -9.72 5.49 0.96
CA ASN A 223 -9.81 5.01 2.33
C ASN A 223 -8.42 4.50 2.79
N TRP A 224 -8.24 4.29 4.07
CA TRP A 224 -6.92 3.96 4.60
C TRP A 224 -6.36 2.64 4.04
N SER A 225 -7.21 1.65 3.77
CA SER A 225 -6.80 0.37 3.16
C SER A 225 -6.23 0.57 1.75
N ALA A 226 -6.89 1.36 0.88
CA ALA A 226 -6.40 1.69 -0.45
C ALA A 226 -5.15 2.59 -0.39
N ALA A 227 -5.12 3.57 0.53
CA ALA A 227 -4.01 4.49 0.70
C ALA A 227 -2.67 3.76 0.93
N LYS A 228 -2.66 2.65 1.67
CA LYS A 228 -1.47 1.82 1.91
C LYS A 228 -0.95 1.09 0.67
N LEU A 229 -1.78 0.96 -0.37
CA LEU A 229 -1.49 0.14 -1.56
C LEU A 229 -1.26 0.97 -2.82
N VAL A 230 -1.67 2.24 -2.85
CA VAL A 230 -1.65 3.05 -4.09
C VAL A 230 -0.27 3.53 -4.49
N CYS A 231 0.67 3.71 -3.57
CA CYS A 231 2.04 4.11 -3.91
C CYS A 231 2.77 2.98 -4.64
N PRO A 232 3.41 3.24 -5.79
CA PRO A 232 4.08 2.20 -6.59
C PRO A 232 5.35 1.65 -5.90
N ALA A 233 5.94 0.61 -6.49
CA ALA A 233 7.18 0.02 -5.98
C ALA A 233 8.31 1.06 -5.87
N GLY A 234 9.08 1.02 -4.77
CA GLY A 234 10.10 2.01 -4.41
C GLY A 234 9.53 3.28 -3.77
N TRP A 235 8.20 3.26 -3.46
CA TRP A 235 7.48 4.32 -2.78
C TRP A 235 6.45 3.74 -1.81
N HIS A 236 6.15 4.48 -0.76
CA HIS A 236 5.16 4.05 0.23
C HIS A 236 4.29 5.22 0.73
N LEU A 237 3.16 4.89 1.36
CA LEU A 237 2.37 5.83 2.13
C LEU A 237 3.18 6.22 3.38
N PRO A 238 3.48 7.50 3.60
CA PRO A 238 4.34 7.91 4.71
C PRO A 238 3.73 7.56 6.07
N SER A 239 4.57 7.07 6.98
CA SER A 239 4.20 6.86 8.39
C SER A 239 4.03 8.20 9.14
N ASP A 240 3.40 8.14 10.30
CA ASP A 240 3.27 9.30 11.19
C ASP A 240 4.64 9.87 11.62
N ALA A 241 5.63 9.00 11.81
CA ALA A 241 7.00 9.39 12.12
C ALA A 241 7.68 10.11 10.94
N GLU A 242 7.48 9.67 9.71
CA GLU A 242 8.01 10.31 8.51
C GLU A 242 7.37 11.66 8.23
N TRP A 243 6.06 11.79 8.48
CA TRP A 243 5.40 13.09 8.48
C TRP A 243 5.95 14.02 9.55
N THR A 244 6.30 13.49 10.73
CA THR A 244 6.95 14.26 11.80
C THR A 244 8.34 14.72 11.36
N THR A 245 9.14 13.85 10.70
CA THR A 245 10.43 14.20 10.12
C THR A 245 10.32 15.37 9.12
N LEU A 246 9.29 15.35 8.25
CA LEU A 246 9.01 16.46 7.32
C LEU A 246 8.72 17.76 8.08
N THR A 247 7.78 17.72 9.04
CA THR A 247 7.35 18.93 9.76
C THR A 247 8.45 19.47 10.66
N ASP A 248 9.28 18.62 11.26
CA ASP A 248 10.43 19.02 12.07
C ASP A 248 11.53 19.67 11.22
N TYR A 249 11.82 19.11 10.04
CA TYR A 249 12.74 19.72 9.10
C TYR A 249 12.24 21.12 8.70
N VAL A 250 11.01 21.27 8.23
CA VAL A 250 10.43 22.55 7.83
C VAL A 250 10.42 23.53 9.00
N SER A 251 10.08 23.04 10.19
CA SER A 251 10.11 23.81 11.44
C SER A 251 11.51 24.27 11.84
N SER A 252 12.55 23.53 11.48
CA SER A 252 13.95 23.89 11.80
C SER A 252 14.50 25.02 10.94
N GLN A 253 13.97 25.20 9.72
CA GLN A 253 14.43 26.22 8.77
C GLN A 253 13.77 27.58 9.06
N SER A 254 14.58 28.62 9.27
CA SER A 254 14.07 29.95 9.63
C SER A 254 13.22 30.58 8.52
N GLU A 255 13.55 30.33 7.26
CA GLU A 255 12.88 30.83 6.05
C GLU A 255 11.47 30.23 5.85
N TYR A 256 11.19 29.07 6.45
CA TYR A 256 9.87 28.43 6.35
C TYR A 256 8.90 28.83 7.48
N ARG A 257 9.38 29.61 8.45
CA ARG A 257 8.61 30.02 9.62
C ARG A 257 7.95 31.37 9.38
N CYS A 258 6.62 31.40 9.45
CA CYS A 258 5.92 32.67 9.44
C CYS A 258 6.15 33.43 10.76
N ASN A 259 6.58 34.69 10.65
CA ASN A 259 6.92 35.55 11.80
C ASN A 259 7.94 34.90 12.78
N GLY A 260 8.83 34.05 12.27
CA GLY A 260 9.88 33.37 13.07
C GLY A 260 9.35 32.28 14.03
N ASN A 261 8.06 31.98 14.04
CA ASN A 261 7.47 30.98 14.92
C ASN A 261 7.62 29.57 14.30
N SER A 262 8.35 28.69 15.00
CA SER A 262 8.63 27.32 14.54
C SER A 262 7.38 26.43 14.34
N SER A 263 6.25 26.78 14.98
CA SER A 263 4.97 26.08 14.76
C SER A 263 4.16 26.61 13.58
N TYR A 264 4.56 27.75 12.97
CA TYR A 264 3.82 28.40 11.89
C TYR A 264 4.45 28.08 10.53
N ILE A 265 4.27 26.84 10.10
CA ILE A 265 4.92 26.25 8.92
C ILE A 265 3.95 25.85 7.81
N ALA A 266 2.63 25.97 8.04
CA ALA A 266 1.64 25.49 7.08
C ALA A 266 1.74 26.19 5.72
N LYS A 267 2.07 27.49 5.68
CA LYS A 267 2.29 28.23 4.44
C LYS A 267 3.43 27.67 3.60
N ALA A 268 4.50 27.23 4.22
CA ALA A 268 5.66 26.67 3.51
C ALA A 268 5.33 25.35 2.77
N LEU A 269 4.32 24.63 3.24
CA LEU A 269 3.88 23.36 2.65
C LEU A 269 2.67 23.49 1.73
N ALA A 270 1.85 24.54 1.89
CA ALA A 270 0.64 24.76 1.10
C ALA A 270 0.96 25.26 -0.32
N SER A 271 0.13 24.89 -1.29
CA SER A 271 0.24 25.35 -2.69
C SER A 271 -0.02 26.87 -2.84
N LYS A 272 0.45 27.42 -3.96
CA LYS A 272 0.21 28.83 -4.35
C LYS A 272 -1.14 29.04 -5.05
N THR A 273 -1.98 28.00 -5.14
CA THR A 273 -3.28 28.13 -5.82
C THR A 273 -4.19 29.12 -5.14
N THR A 274 -5.02 29.77 -5.93
CA THR A 274 -6.09 30.67 -5.45
C THR A 274 -7.31 29.91 -4.94
N ASP A 275 -7.31 28.59 -5.01
CA ASP A 275 -8.41 27.74 -4.50
C ASP A 275 -8.51 27.75 -2.97
N TRP A 276 -7.45 28.15 -2.27
CA TRP A 276 -7.52 28.35 -0.82
C TRP A 276 -8.47 29.47 -0.45
N SER A 277 -9.44 29.22 0.39
CA SER A 277 -10.32 30.23 0.97
C SER A 277 -9.52 31.30 1.68
N SER A 278 -10.00 32.55 1.65
CA SER A 278 -9.27 33.68 2.22
C SER A 278 -9.26 33.66 3.76
N SER A 279 -8.16 34.16 4.33
CA SER A 279 -8.00 34.32 5.78
C SER A 279 -7.40 35.68 6.11
N SER A 280 -7.87 36.27 7.21
CA SER A 280 -7.30 37.52 7.77
C SER A 280 -6.07 37.28 8.64
N ASN A 281 -5.80 36.03 9.06
CA ASN A 281 -4.62 35.68 9.85
C ASN A 281 -3.37 35.66 8.96
N THR A 282 -2.43 36.54 9.24
CA THR A 282 -1.22 36.78 8.41
C THR A 282 -0.42 35.51 8.13
N CYS A 283 -0.34 34.59 9.09
CA CYS A 283 0.41 33.33 8.94
C CYS A 283 -0.42 32.16 8.45
N ALA A 284 -1.73 32.33 8.29
CA ALA A 284 -2.59 31.26 7.79
C ALA A 284 -2.39 31.01 6.31
N VAL A 285 -2.63 29.80 5.86
CA VAL A 285 -2.49 29.35 4.48
C VAL A 285 -3.28 30.22 3.51
N GLY A 286 -4.54 30.56 3.84
CA GLY A 286 -5.41 31.38 2.99
C GLY A 286 -5.09 32.88 2.97
N ASN A 287 -4.10 33.33 3.75
CA ASN A 287 -3.63 34.70 3.70
C ASN A 287 -2.53 34.85 2.64
N ASN A 288 -2.83 35.54 1.54
CA ASN A 288 -1.90 35.70 0.43
C ASN A 288 -1.29 34.34 -0.05
N PRO A 289 -2.08 33.46 -0.70
CA PRO A 289 -1.60 32.14 -1.14
C PRO A 289 -0.39 32.21 -2.09
N SER A 290 -0.19 33.31 -2.82
CA SER A 290 1.00 33.48 -3.68
C SER A 290 2.32 33.43 -2.93
N ALA A 291 2.32 33.67 -1.61
CA ALA A 291 3.45 33.56 -0.72
C ALA A 291 3.57 32.20 -0.01
N ASN A 292 2.84 31.20 -0.45
CA ASN A 292 2.95 29.83 0.06
C ASN A 292 4.05 29.04 -0.66
N ASN A 293 4.28 27.79 -0.22
CA ASN A 293 5.03 26.75 -0.92
C ASN A 293 6.57 26.94 -0.97
N ASP A 294 7.13 27.58 0.00
CA ASP A 294 8.60 27.76 0.03
C ASP A 294 9.36 26.43 0.21
N ALA A 295 8.75 25.43 0.84
CA ALA A 295 9.31 24.07 0.95
C ALA A 295 9.04 23.20 -0.30
N GLY A 296 8.16 23.62 -1.22
CA GLY A 296 7.88 22.92 -2.49
C GLY A 296 6.91 21.74 -2.39
N PHE A 297 6.30 21.48 -1.24
CA PHE A 297 5.38 20.33 -1.04
C PHE A 297 4.06 20.46 -1.81
N SER A 298 3.57 21.68 -2.03
CA SER A 298 2.40 21.99 -2.86
C SER A 298 1.08 21.35 -2.39
N ALA A 299 0.79 21.35 -1.08
CA ALA A 299 -0.50 20.87 -0.58
C ALA A 299 -1.66 21.70 -1.13
N VAL A 300 -2.62 21.08 -1.81
CA VAL A 300 -3.82 21.70 -2.35
C VAL A 300 -5.02 21.52 -1.43
N PRO A 301 -6.00 22.46 -1.40
CA PRO A 301 -7.17 22.36 -0.52
C PRO A 301 -8.20 21.36 -1.07
N ALA A 302 -7.84 20.09 -1.12
CA ALA A 302 -8.66 19.03 -1.69
C ALA A 302 -9.86 18.65 -0.81
N GLY A 303 -9.85 19.00 0.49
CA GLY A 303 -10.87 18.51 1.41
C GLY A 303 -10.76 17.02 1.67
N TYR A 304 -11.90 16.36 1.91
CA TYR A 304 -12.00 14.92 2.12
C TYR A 304 -13.32 14.35 1.61
N CYS A 305 -13.42 13.01 1.53
CA CYS A 305 -14.64 12.30 1.20
C CYS A 305 -15.14 11.51 2.43
N SER A 306 -16.43 11.63 2.76
CA SER A 306 -17.08 10.78 3.74
C SER A 306 -18.34 10.16 3.12
N GLY A 307 -18.39 8.84 3.08
CA GLY A 307 -19.41 8.12 2.33
C GLY A 307 -19.34 8.44 0.84
N SER A 308 -20.33 9.15 0.29
CA SER A 308 -20.36 9.58 -1.12
C SER A 308 -20.27 11.10 -1.30
N SER A 309 -19.92 11.83 -0.24
CA SER A 309 -19.92 13.29 -0.23
C SER A 309 -18.51 13.84 -0.03
N PHE A 310 -18.17 14.87 -0.81
CA PHE A 310 -16.88 15.58 -0.74
C PHE A 310 -17.05 16.89 0.03
N HIS A 311 -16.20 17.10 1.04
CA HIS A 311 -16.33 18.22 1.97
C HIS A 311 -15.04 19.03 2.05
N TYR A 312 -15.19 20.32 2.37
CA TYR A 312 -14.10 21.26 2.67
C TYR A 312 -13.05 21.46 1.58
N ALA A 313 -13.35 21.16 0.31
CA ALA A 313 -12.49 21.63 -0.77
C ALA A 313 -12.46 23.17 -0.80
N GLY A 314 -11.29 23.72 -1.01
CA GLY A 314 -11.03 25.15 -0.86
C GLY A 314 -10.67 25.55 0.58
N TYR A 315 -10.96 24.73 1.59
CA TYR A 315 -10.74 25.06 3.00
C TYR A 315 -9.59 24.27 3.62
N ASN A 316 -9.53 22.96 3.36
CA ASN A 316 -8.59 22.09 4.04
C ASN A 316 -7.91 21.12 3.08
N ALA A 317 -6.73 20.66 3.48
CA ALA A 317 -6.04 19.52 2.87
C ALA A 317 -5.84 18.45 3.94
N TYR A 318 -6.11 17.18 3.60
CA TYR A 318 -5.97 16.03 4.49
C TYR A 318 -5.14 14.95 3.81
N PHE A 319 -4.13 14.44 4.50
CA PHE A 319 -3.19 13.44 3.99
C PHE A 319 -3.07 12.27 4.95
N TRP A 320 -3.41 11.07 4.51
CA TRP A 320 -3.22 9.88 5.31
C TRP A 320 -1.77 9.66 5.71
N SER A 321 -1.57 9.08 6.88
CA SER A 321 -0.35 8.34 7.22
C SER A 321 -0.62 6.83 7.23
N SER A 322 0.42 6.01 7.09
CA SER A 322 0.31 4.55 7.18
C SER A 322 0.17 4.06 8.63
N SER A 323 0.28 4.95 9.62
CA SER A 323 0.19 4.62 11.03
C SER A 323 -1.25 4.66 11.52
N GLN A 324 -1.74 3.55 12.07
CA GLN A 324 -3.03 3.54 12.73
C GLN A 324 -2.93 4.19 14.13
N ASP A 325 -4.04 4.74 14.60
CA ASP A 325 -4.21 5.24 15.97
C ASP A 325 -4.96 4.22 16.82
N SER A 326 -6.05 3.68 16.29
CA SER A 326 -6.91 2.68 16.95
C SER A 326 -7.32 1.57 15.97
N SER A 327 -8.22 0.66 16.37
CA SER A 327 -8.86 -0.30 15.46
C SER A 327 -9.54 0.39 14.28
N ASP A 328 -10.19 1.54 14.53
CA ASP A 328 -11.08 2.20 13.59
C ASP A 328 -10.45 3.45 12.96
N ASP A 329 -9.43 4.05 13.61
CA ASP A 329 -8.83 5.32 13.23
C ASP A 329 -7.39 5.19 12.78
N ALA A 330 -6.96 6.10 11.91
CA ALA A 330 -5.58 6.26 11.48
C ALA A 330 -5.14 7.73 11.57
N TRP A 331 -3.83 7.93 11.76
CA TRP A 331 -3.26 9.28 11.80
C TRP A 331 -3.24 9.92 10.42
N TYR A 332 -3.49 11.24 10.39
CA TYR A 332 -3.33 12.07 9.20
C TYR A 332 -2.66 13.41 9.50
N ARG A 333 -2.23 14.10 8.44
CA ARG A 333 -1.80 15.50 8.50
C ARG A 333 -2.82 16.39 7.81
N GLY A 334 -3.15 17.51 8.45
CA GLY A 334 -4.11 18.49 7.96
C GLY A 334 -3.53 19.89 7.84
N LEU A 335 -3.86 20.59 6.75
CA LEU A 335 -3.67 22.03 6.61
C LEU A 335 -5.04 22.68 6.49
N SER A 336 -5.21 23.86 7.13
CA SER A 336 -6.45 24.62 7.03
C SER A 336 -6.16 26.05 6.53
N TYR A 337 -7.05 26.56 5.69
CA TYR A 337 -6.96 27.92 5.15
C TYR A 337 -6.79 28.99 6.25
N SER A 338 -7.38 28.79 7.41
CA SER A 338 -7.37 29.71 8.55
C SER A 338 -6.27 29.47 9.58
N SER A 339 -5.45 28.42 9.40
CA SER A 339 -4.40 28.01 10.34
C SER A 339 -3.00 28.29 9.80
N ALA A 340 -2.11 28.66 10.71
CA ALA A 340 -0.67 28.74 10.47
C ALA A 340 0.06 27.42 10.74
N ARG A 341 -0.61 26.43 11.33
CA ARG A 341 -0.02 25.18 11.81
C ARG A 341 -0.46 24.01 10.96
N VAL A 342 0.42 23.02 10.85
CA VAL A 342 0.05 21.69 10.35
C VAL A 342 -0.53 20.88 11.50
N GLY A 343 -1.74 20.36 11.31
CA GLY A 343 -2.40 19.49 12.27
C GLY A 343 -1.88 18.05 12.19
N ARG A 344 -1.78 17.37 13.32
CA ARG A 344 -1.64 15.93 13.47
C ARG A 344 -2.88 15.42 14.18
N LEU A 345 -3.73 14.71 13.48
CA LEU A 345 -5.05 14.27 13.92
C LEU A 345 -5.31 12.84 13.45
N ASN A 346 -6.35 12.22 13.94
CA ASN A 346 -6.85 10.92 13.51
C ASN A 346 -8.28 11.05 12.97
N ASP A 347 -8.66 10.10 12.13
CA ASP A 347 -10.01 9.97 11.60
C ASP A 347 -10.31 8.53 11.21
N TYR A 348 -11.58 8.25 10.95
CA TYR A 348 -12.05 6.92 10.59
C TYR A 348 -11.40 6.40 9.31
N LYS A 349 -10.91 5.16 9.34
CA LYS A 349 -10.24 4.49 8.23
C LYS A 349 -11.09 4.37 6.95
N TYR A 350 -12.40 4.45 7.05
CA TYR A 350 -13.30 4.43 5.90
C TYR A 350 -13.43 5.77 5.18
N ASP A 351 -13.03 6.89 5.79
CA ASP A 351 -13.02 8.18 5.13
C ASP A 351 -11.96 8.24 4.01
N GLY A 352 -12.24 9.04 3.00
CA GLY A 352 -11.36 9.21 1.85
C GLY A 352 -10.49 10.45 1.98
N PHE A 353 -9.17 10.30 2.12
CA PHE A 353 -8.21 11.40 2.13
C PHE A 353 -7.25 11.30 0.96
N SER A 354 -6.58 12.41 0.68
CA SER A 354 -5.51 12.46 -0.31
C SER A 354 -4.30 11.62 0.13
N VAL A 355 -3.54 11.13 -0.87
CA VAL A 355 -2.29 10.41 -0.66
C VAL A 355 -1.13 11.15 -1.30
N ARG A 356 -0.03 11.28 -0.58
CA ARG A 356 1.30 11.66 -1.05
C ARG A 356 2.25 10.50 -0.78
N CYS A 357 3.01 10.12 -1.78
CA CYS A 357 3.97 9.03 -1.64
C CYS A 357 5.34 9.57 -1.24
N LEU A 358 6.02 8.82 -0.38
CA LEU A 358 7.39 9.03 0.04
C LEU A 358 8.26 7.93 -0.59
N ARG A 359 9.43 8.28 -1.08
CA ARG A 359 10.39 7.33 -1.65
C ARG A 359 11.12 6.56 -0.55
N ASP A 360 11.31 5.25 -0.80
CA ASP A 360 12.05 4.30 0.06
C ASP A 360 13.54 4.64 0.15
#